data_927cf0ced4f9ea447506ea39e3f133b4
#
_entry.id   927cf0ced4f9ea447506ea39e3f133b4
#
_cell.length_a   1.000
_cell.length_b   1.000
_cell.length_c   1.000
_cell.angle_alpha   90.00
_cell.angle_beta   90.00
_cell.angle_gamma   90.00
#
_symmetry.space_group_name_H-M   'P 1'
#
loop_
_entity.id
_entity.type
_entity.pdbx_description
1 polymer ?
#
loop_
_entity_poly.entity_id
_entity_poly.type
_entity_poly.pdbx_seq_one_letter_code
_entity_poly.pdbx_strand_id
1 'polypeptide(L)'
;MISKILIATDGSKTAWKALEYAVELAKQTDATITVLAVIDKSLFVTRSIPSMMTPTHIREPLEDYLRQVAEKDFEKAERLCRKKGVRSRKVIRTGHPVEEILKEARKSKADMIVVGSHGRSALKAAVLGSVAFGVIHKDTKIPVLVVRR
;
A
#
# COMPACT_ATOMS: atom_id res chain seq x y z
N MET A 1 1.77 21.69 -6.50
CA MET A 1 0.37 21.30 -6.75
C MET A 1 0.26 19.77 -6.72
N ILE A 2 -0.78 19.25 -6.09
CA ILE A 2 -0.98 17.79 -5.96
C ILE A 2 -1.77 17.29 -7.15
N SER A 3 -1.12 16.59 -8.07
CA SER A 3 -1.74 16.00 -9.25
C SER A 3 -1.64 14.47 -9.29
N LYS A 4 -0.74 13.88 -8.54
CA LYS A 4 -0.53 12.42 -8.48
C LYS A 4 -0.36 11.99 -7.03
N ILE A 5 -1.28 11.15 -6.55
CA ILE A 5 -1.26 10.62 -5.18
C ILE A 5 -1.00 9.11 -5.24
N LEU A 6 -0.03 8.64 -4.48
CA LEU A 6 0.22 7.21 -4.29
C LEU A 6 -0.34 6.79 -2.93
N ILE A 7 -1.25 5.84 -2.92
CA ILE A 7 -1.77 5.22 -1.70
C ILE A 7 -1.32 3.76 -1.63
N ALA A 8 -0.68 3.39 -0.53
CA ALA A 8 -0.31 2.01 -0.26
C ALA A 8 -1.39 1.35 0.58
N THR A 9 -1.84 0.18 0.17
CA THR A 9 -2.87 -0.57 0.88
C THR A 9 -2.40 -1.99 1.21
N ASP A 10 -2.77 -2.46 2.39
CA ASP A 10 -2.62 -3.86 2.80
C ASP A 10 -3.99 -4.51 3.05
N GLY A 11 -5.08 -3.82 2.68
CA GLY A 11 -6.44 -4.28 2.88
C GLY A 11 -6.96 -4.12 4.31
N SER A 12 -6.19 -3.52 5.22
CA SER A 12 -6.64 -3.26 6.59
C SER A 12 -7.70 -2.16 6.64
N LYS A 13 -8.41 -2.08 7.76
CA LYS A 13 -9.39 -1.00 7.99
C LYS A 13 -8.74 0.38 7.95
N THR A 14 -7.55 0.50 8.51
CA THR A 14 -6.81 1.77 8.50
C THR A 14 -6.37 2.15 7.09
N ALA A 15 -5.92 1.18 6.29
CA ALA A 15 -5.58 1.41 4.89
C ALA A 15 -6.80 1.84 4.08
N TRP A 16 -7.97 1.26 4.35
CA TRP A 16 -9.22 1.67 3.71
C TRP A 16 -9.57 3.11 4.04
N LYS A 17 -9.48 3.48 5.32
CA LYS A 17 -9.71 4.86 5.77
C LYS A 17 -8.73 5.83 5.10
N ALA A 18 -7.47 5.42 4.94
CA ALA A 18 -6.47 6.21 4.23
C ALA A 18 -6.85 6.40 2.76
N LEU A 19 -7.37 5.35 2.12
CA LEU A 19 -7.85 5.43 0.74
C LEU A 19 -9.03 6.40 0.61
N GLU A 20 -10.00 6.32 1.51
CA GLU A 20 -11.13 7.25 1.51
C GLU A 20 -10.66 8.70 1.58
N TYR A 21 -9.70 8.96 2.45
CA TYR A 21 -9.11 10.28 2.61
C TYR A 21 -8.39 10.74 1.34
N ALA A 22 -7.59 9.84 0.73
CA ALA A 22 -6.89 10.13 -0.51
C ALA A 22 -7.86 10.44 -1.66
N VAL A 23 -8.97 9.70 -1.74
CA VAL A 23 -9.99 9.90 -2.77
C VAL A 23 -10.66 11.27 -2.63
N GLU A 24 -11.02 11.66 -1.41
CA GLU A 24 -11.58 13.00 -1.19
C GLU A 24 -10.59 14.11 -1.55
N LEU A 25 -9.33 13.93 -1.19
CA LEU A 25 -8.28 14.88 -1.56
C LEU A 25 -8.08 14.95 -3.08
N ALA A 26 -8.05 13.80 -3.75
CA ALA A 26 -7.92 13.73 -5.19
C ALA A 26 -9.10 14.40 -5.92
N LYS A 27 -10.31 14.23 -5.37
CA LYS A 27 -11.49 14.90 -5.92
C LYS A 27 -11.35 16.42 -5.86
N GLN A 28 -10.83 16.94 -4.75
CA GLN A 28 -10.67 18.39 -4.57
C GLN A 28 -9.54 18.98 -5.43
N THR A 29 -8.51 18.18 -5.71
CA THR A 29 -7.32 18.66 -6.43
C THR A 29 -7.28 18.19 -7.89
N ASP A 30 -8.27 17.43 -8.34
CA ASP A 30 -8.30 16.78 -9.66
C ASP A 30 -7.08 15.86 -9.88
N ALA A 31 -6.60 15.23 -8.81
CA ALA A 31 -5.45 14.34 -8.86
C ALA A 31 -5.84 12.93 -9.33
N THR A 32 -4.86 12.22 -9.87
CA THR A 32 -4.97 10.79 -10.17
C THR A 32 -4.42 9.99 -9.01
N ILE A 33 -5.09 8.90 -8.64
CA ILE A 33 -4.64 8.00 -7.59
C ILE A 33 -3.97 6.76 -8.19
N THR A 34 -2.80 6.41 -7.67
CA THR A 34 -2.21 5.09 -7.85
C THR A 34 -2.41 4.30 -6.57
N VAL A 35 -3.13 3.20 -6.65
CA VAL A 35 -3.32 2.27 -5.53
C VAL A 35 -2.27 1.17 -5.64
N LEU A 36 -1.40 1.11 -4.65
CA LEU A 36 -0.29 0.16 -4.61
C LEU A 36 -0.53 -0.90 -3.53
N ALA A 37 -0.43 -2.15 -3.90
CA ALA A 37 -0.35 -3.27 -2.98
C ALA A 37 1.02 -3.92 -3.10
N VAL A 38 1.67 -4.17 -1.98
CA VAL A 38 2.96 -4.84 -1.94
C VAL A 38 2.79 -6.22 -1.32
N ILE A 39 3.17 -7.25 -2.06
CA ILE A 39 3.25 -8.60 -1.53
C ILE A 39 4.58 -8.70 -0.79
N ASP A 40 4.49 -8.78 0.54
CA ASP A 40 5.66 -8.76 1.41
C ASP A 40 6.35 -10.12 1.40
N LYS A 41 7.58 -10.16 0.87
CA LYS A 41 8.38 -11.38 0.84
C LYS A 41 8.74 -11.90 2.22
N SER A 42 8.77 -11.06 3.24
CA SER A 42 9.07 -11.49 4.60
C SER A 42 8.02 -12.46 5.13
N LEU A 43 6.81 -12.44 4.61
CA LEU A 43 5.77 -13.41 4.96
C LEU A 43 6.16 -14.85 4.57
N PHE A 44 7.03 -15.02 3.59
CA PHE A 44 7.53 -16.34 3.19
C PHE A 44 8.66 -16.84 4.09
N VAL A 45 9.29 -15.95 4.83
CA VAL A 45 10.46 -16.24 5.66
C VAL A 45 10.09 -16.40 7.14
N THR A 46 9.12 -15.61 7.62
CA THR A 46 8.82 -15.50 9.06
C THR A 46 7.96 -16.63 9.61
N ARG A 47 7.44 -17.53 8.78
CA ARG A 47 6.59 -18.63 9.25
C ARG A 47 7.36 -19.95 9.41
N SER A 48 8.44 -19.94 10.18
CA SER A 48 9.12 -21.12 10.72
C SER A 48 9.73 -22.09 9.71
N ILE A 49 9.66 -21.82 8.42
CA ILE A 49 10.29 -22.67 7.40
C ILE A 49 11.44 -21.88 6.78
N PRO A 50 12.70 -22.34 6.91
CA PRO A 50 13.81 -21.69 6.23
C PRO A 50 13.51 -21.55 4.74
N SER A 51 13.81 -20.39 4.16
CA SER A 51 13.50 -20.12 2.75
C SER A 51 14.12 -21.13 1.79
N MET A 52 15.25 -21.74 2.19
CA MET A 52 15.90 -22.83 1.43
C MET A 52 15.14 -24.15 1.47
N MET A 53 14.22 -24.31 2.45
CA MET A 53 13.42 -25.52 2.61
C MET A 53 11.97 -25.34 2.19
N THR A 54 11.56 -24.15 1.77
CA THR A 54 10.20 -23.95 1.30
C THR A 54 10.07 -24.49 -0.11
N PRO A 55 9.32 -25.58 -0.31
CA PRO A 55 9.13 -26.13 -1.65
C PRO A 55 8.49 -25.10 -2.57
N THR A 56 8.94 -25.04 -3.80
CA THR A 56 8.42 -24.10 -4.81
C THR A 56 6.90 -24.22 -4.97
N HIS A 57 6.36 -25.43 -4.84
CA HIS A 57 4.93 -25.69 -4.95
C HIS A 57 4.09 -25.08 -3.80
N ILE A 58 4.72 -24.63 -2.71
CA ILE A 58 4.03 -23.90 -1.62
C ILE A 58 4.14 -22.39 -1.81
N ARG A 59 5.26 -21.91 -2.35
CA ARG A 59 5.49 -20.48 -2.56
C ARG A 59 4.54 -19.87 -3.60
N GLU A 60 4.43 -20.52 -4.76
CA GLU A 60 3.59 -20.02 -5.85
C GLU A 60 2.10 -19.92 -5.47
N PRO A 61 1.49 -20.95 -4.85
CA PRO A 61 0.10 -20.84 -4.42
C PRO A 61 -0.14 -19.75 -3.39
N LEU A 62 0.81 -19.53 -2.47
CA LEU A 62 0.69 -18.47 -1.47
C LEU A 62 0.78 -17.08 -2.12
N GLU A 63 1.72 -16.90 -3.03
CA GLU A 63 1.84 -15.65 -3.79
C GLU A 63 0.58 -15.38 -4.62
N ASP A 64 0.06 -16.39 -5.30
CA ASP A 64 -1.18 -16.29 -6.07
C ASP A 64 -2.36 -15.93 -5.18
N TYR A 65 -2.45 -16.52 -4.00
CA TYR A 65 -3.49 -16.20 -3.02
C TYR A 65 -3.41 -14.73 -2.59
N LEU A 66 -2.21 -14.24 -2.28
CA LEU A 66 -2.01 -12.85 -1.87
C LEU A 66 -2.33 -11.87 -3.01
N ARG A 67 -2.03 -12.24 -4.25
CA ARG A 67 -2.43 -11.46 -5.41
C ARG A 67 -3.94 -11.38 -5.57
N GLN A 68 -4.64 -12.49 -5.36
CA GLN A 68 -6.10 -12.52 -5.40
C GLN A 68 -6.72 -11.63 -4.32
N VAL A 69 -6.15 -11.63 -3.12
CA VAL A 69 -6.60 -10.75 -2.04
C VAL A 69 -6.39 -9.28 -2.44
N ALA A 70 -5.24 -8.95 -3.00
CA ALA A 70 -4.94 -7.61 -3.47
C ALA A 70 -5.88 -7.17 -4.60
N GLU A 71 -6.22 -8.07 -5.53
CA GLU A 71 -7.16 -7.76 -6.61
C GLU A 71 -8.56 -7.42 -6.07
N LYS A 72 -9.01 -8.09 -5.03
CA LYS A 72 -10.28 -7.76 -4.38
C LYS A 72 -10.26 -6.38 -3.73
N ASP A 73 -9.16 -6.04 -3.09
CA ASP A 73 -8.98 -4.71 -2.51
C ASP A 73 -8.98 -3.64 -3.60
N PHE A 74 -8.33 -3.92 -4.73
CA PHE A 74 -8.32 -3.01 -5.89
C PHE A 74 -9.71 -2.81 -6.47
N GLU A 75 -10.52 -3.86 -6.59
CA GLU A 75 -11.89 -3.75 -7.08
C GLU A 75 -12.71 -2.79 -6.23
N LYS A 76 -12.59 -2.90 -4.91
CA LYS A 76 -13.25 -1.99 -3.97
C LYS A 76 -12.74 -0.55 -4.12
N ALA A 77 -11.44 -0.39 -4.23
CA ALA A 77 -10.81 0.91 -4.41
C ALA A 77 -11.25 1.56 -5.72
N GLU A 78 -11.26 0.80 -6.79
CA GLU A 78 -11.69 1.28 -8.11
C GLU A 78 -13.15 1.72 -8.10
N ARG A 79 -14.02 0.94 -7.46
CA ARG A 79 -15.44 1.31 -7.31
C ARG A 79 -15.59 2.63 -6.56
N LEU A 80 -14.85 2.83 -5.48
CA LEU A 80 -14.88 4.08 -4.72
C LEU A 80 -14.40 5.26 -5.58
N CYS A 81 -13.30 5.10 -6.26
CA CYS A 81 -12.75 6.15 -7.12
C CYS A 81 -13.74 6.51 -8.22
N ARG A 82 -14.31 5.51 -8.89
CA ARG A 82 -15.29 5.71 -9.96
C ARG A 82 -16.53 6.43 -9.46
N LYS A 83 -17.05 6.02 -8.30
CA LYS A 83 -18.21 6.67 -7.67
C LYS A 83 -17.95 8.14 -7.38
N LYS A 84 -16.74 8.49 -7.01
CA LYS A 84 -16.33 9.86 -6.68
C LYS A 84 -15.82 10.66 -7.90
N GLY A 85 -15.74 10.05 -9.06
CA GLY A 85 -15.23 10.69 -10.27
C GLY A 85 -13.72 10.91 -10.26
N VAL A 86 -12.98 10.06 -9.55
CA VAL A 86 -11.53 10.14 -9.43
C VAL A 86 -10.88 9.10 -10.33
N ARG A 87 -9.89 9.52 -11.11
CA ARG A 87 -9.10 8.62 -11.94
C ARG A 87 -8.16 7.81 -11.07
N SER A 88 -8.09 6.51 -11.32
CA SER A 88 -7.23 5.62 -10.54
C SER A 88 -6.54 4.58 -11.42
N ARG A 89 -5.42 4.10 -10.95
CA ARG A 89 -4.74 2.95 -11.51
C ARG A 89 -4.23 2.07 -10.37
N LYS A 90 -4.00 0.80 -10.67
CA LYS A 90 -3.54 -0.18 -9.69
C LYS A 90 -2.16 -0.70 -10.03
N VAL A 91 -1.35 -0.95 -9.00
CA VAL A 91 -0.01 -1.53 -9.15
C VAL A 91 0.19 -2.56 -8.07
N ILE A 92 0.65 -3.75 -8.45
CA ILE A 92 1.10 -4.79 -7.52
C ILE A 92 2.62 -4.90 -7.63
N ARG A 93 3.30 -4.89 -6.49
CA ARG A 93 4.74 -5.13 -6.38
C ARG A 93 4.97 -6.25 -5.38
N THR A 94 6.05 -7.00 -5.58
CA THR A 94 6.50 -8.01 -4.63
C THR A 94 7.86 -7.58 -4.10
N GLY A 95 8.01 -7.53 -2.79
CA GLY A 95 9.27 -7.13 -2.17
C GLY A 95 9.07 -6.60 -0.76
N HIS A 96 9.96 -5.72 -0.34
CA HIS A 96 9.89 -5.07 0.95
C HIS A 96 8.94 -3.86 0.87
N PRO A 97 7.89 -3.77 1.69
CA PRO A 97 6.86 -2.74 1.54
C PRO A 97 7.40 -1.32 1.47
N VAL A 98 8.26 -0.91 2.40
CA VAL A 98 8.80 0.45 2.43
C VAL A 98 9.57 0.78 1.15
N GLU A 99 10.45 -0.12 0.73
CA GLU A 99 11.26 0.08 -0.47
C GLU A 99 10.42 0.16 -1.73
N GLU A 100 9.42 -0.73 -1.86
CA GLU A 100 8.56 -0.77 -3.03
C GLU A 100 7.64 0.45 -3.11
N ILE A 101 7.15 0.95 -1.96
CA ILE A 101 6.35 2.18 -1.90
C ILE A 101 7.17 3.36 -2.42
N LEU A 102 8.39 3.53 -1.91
CA LEU A 102 9.25 4.65 -2.31
C LEU A 102 9.69 4.54 -3.76
N LYS A 103 9.97 3.34 -4.22
CA LYS A 103 10.34 3.06 -5.61
C LYS A 103 9.19 3.44 -6.57
N GLU A 104 7.97 3.02 -6.25
CA GLU A 104 6.81 3.35 -7.08
C GLU A 104 6.48 4.84 -7.01
N ALA A 105 6.62 5.47 -5.86
CA ALA A 105 6.41 6.90 -5.71
C ALA A 105 7.34 7.71 -6.62
N ARG A 106 8.61 7.32 -6.67
CA ARG A 106 9.58 7.96 -7.57
C ARG A 106 9.27 7.68 -9.04
N LYS A 107 8.97 6.42 -9.36
CA LYS A 107 8.67 6.00 -10.74
C LYS A 107 7.44 6.71 -11.30
N SER A 108 6.40 6.82 -10.49
CA SER A 108 5.14 7.46 -10.89
C SER A 108 5.18 8.98 -10.78
N LYS A 109 6.26 9.54 -10.24
CA LYS A 109 6.39 10.96 -9.93
C LYS A 109 5.25 11.44 -9.03
N ALA A 110 4.98 10.69 -7.98
CA ALA A 110 3.93 11.04 -7.03
C ALA A 110 4.26 12.35 -6.31
N ASP A 111 3.25 13.18 -6.14
CA ASP A 111 3.36 14.44 -5.40
C ASP A 111 3.13 14.24 -3.92
N MET A 112 2.52 13.10 -3.55
CA MET A 112 2.21 12.75 -2.18
C MET A 112 2.07 11.24 -2.05
N ILE A 113 2.55 10.71 -0.93
CA ILE A 113 2.32 9.34 -0.51
C ILE A 113 1.31 9.36 0.62
N VAL A 114 0.29 8.50 0.56
CA VAL A 114 -0.70 8.35 1.64
C VAL A 114 -0.59 6.94 2.19
N VAL A 115 -0.48 6.83 3.50
CA VAL A 115 -0.42 5.53 4.19
C VAL A 115 -1.31 5.58 5.43
N GLY A 116 -1.84 4.42 5.82
CA GLY A 116 -2.46 4.28 7.14
C GLY A 116 -1.40 4.26 8.23
N SER A 117 -1.75 4.74 9.41
CA SER A 117 -0.82 4.75 10.54
C SER A 117 -0.42 3.34 10.99
N HIS A 118 -1.28 2.35 10.75
CA HIS A 118 -1.09 0.96 11.16
C HIS A 118 -1.55 0.02 10.06
N GLY A 119 -0.82 -1.08 9.87
CA GLY A 119 -1.20 -2.16 8.98
C GLY A 119 -1.81 -3.34 9.73
N ARG A 120 -1.96 -4.47 9.04
CA ARG A 120 -2.55 -5.70 9.59
C ARG A 120 -1.74 -6.31 10.73
N SER A 121 -0.41 -6.16 10.69
CA SER A 121 0.51 -6.76 11.65
C SER A 121 0.89 -5.83 12.79
N ALA A 122 0.27 -4.65 12.88
CA ALA A 122 0.63 -3.66 13.88
C ALA A 122 0.22 -4.08 15.29
N LEU A 123 1.12 -3.90 16.24
CA LEU A 123 0.80 -4.04 17.65
C LEU A 123 -0.16 -2.92 18.05
N LYS A 124 -1.19 -3.26 18.84
CA LYS A 124 -2.20 -2.28 19.28
C LYS A 124 -1.60 -1.11 20.07
N ALA A 125 -0.50 -1.36 20.79
CA ALA A 125 0.17 -0.35 21.59
C ALA A 125 1.08 0.57 20.79
N ALA A 126 1.39 0.23 19.53
CA ALA A 126 2.27 1.06 18.71
C ALA A 126 1.57 2.35 18.30
N VAL A 127 2.27 3.47 18.44
CA VAL A 127 1.78 4.78 17.98
C VAL A 127 1.76 4.83 16.46
N LEU A 128 2.70 4.14 15.82
CA LEU A 128 2.85 4.13 14.37
C LEU A 128 3.28 2.73 13.92
N GLY A 129 2.69 2.25 12.84
CA GLY A 129 3.05 0.96 12.24
C GLY A 129 4.41 1.01 11.53
N SER A 130 4.98 -0.16 11.29
CA SER A 130 6.32 -0.31 10.70
C SER A 130 6.44 0.28 9.30
N VAL A 131 5.42 0.12 8.47
CA VAL A 131 5.43 0.64 7.09
C VAL A 131 5.37 2.17 7.11
N ALA A 132 4.42 2.74 7.86
CA ALA A 132 4.30 4.20 7.98
C ALA A 132 5.59 4.80 8.57
N PHE A 133 6.11 4.21 9.63
CA PHE A 133 7.37 4.64 10.22
C PHE A 133 8.52 4.58 9.20
N GLY A 134 8.65 3.47 8.49
CA GLY A 134 9.72 3.28 7.52
C GLY A 134 9.67 4.27 6.36
N VAL A 135 8.47 4.56 5.85
CA VAL A 135 8.30 5.52 4.77
C VAL A 135 8.68 6.94 5.22
N ILE A 136 8.24 7.33 6.43
CA ILE A 136 8.57 8.64 6.99
C ILE A 136 10.06 8.77 7.28
N HIS A 137 10.67 7.69 7.79
CA HIS A 137 12.07 7.69 8.23
C HIS A 137 13.07 7.73 7.07
N LYS A 138 12.68 7.25 5.89
CA LYS A 138 13.54 7.26 4.71
C LYS A 138 13.68 8.67 4.14
N ASP A 139 14.86 8.96 3.62
CA ASP A 139 15.14 10.23 2.98
C ASP A 139 14.41 10.31 1.63
N THR A 140 13.24 10.89 1.67
CA THR A 140 12.45 11.20 0.47
C THR A 140 11.97 12.64 0.52
N LYS A 141 11.93 13.28 -0.64
CA LYS A 141 11.40 14.64 -0.77
C LYS A 141 9.89 14.67 -0.98
N ILE A 142 9.27 13.49 -1.10
CA ILE A 142 7.84 13.39 -1.36
C ILE A 142 7.09 13.50 -0.02
N PRO A 143 6.13 14.44 0.10
CA PRO A 143 5.31 14.54 1.30
C PRO A 143 4.56 13.25 1.59
N VAL A 144 4.45 12.91 2.86
CA VAL A 144 3.75 11.70 3.32
C VAL A 144 2.60 12.12 4.23
N LEU A 145 1.40 11.72 3.85
CA LEU A 145 0.20 11.89 4.68
C LEU A 145 -0.07 10.57 5.39
N VAL A 146 -0.06 10.61 6.71
CA VAL A 146 -0.38 9.45 7.54
C VAL A 146 -1.80 9.60 8.07
N VAL A 147 -2.67 8.66 7.72
CA VAL A 147 -4.06 8.65 8.17
C VAL A 147 -4.17 7.75 9.39
N ARG A 148 -4.59 8.33 10.50
CA ARG A 148 -4.70 7.62 11.78
C ARG A 148 -5.96 6.76 11.82
N ARG A 149 -5.87 5.67 12.62
CA ARG A 149 -7.01 4.79 12.83
C ARG A 149 -8.08 5.42 13.72
#